data_87dd0a4ea252748172ef30a108e97be1
#
_entry.id   87dd0a4ea252748172ef30a108e97be1
#
_cell.length_a   1.000
_cell.length_b   1.000
_cell.length_c   1.000
_cell.angle_alpha   90.00
_cell.angle_beta   90.00
_cell.angle_gamma   90.00
#
_symmetry.space_group_name_H-M   'P 1'
#
loop_
_entity.id
_entity.type
_entity.pdbx_description
1 polymer ?
#
loop_
_entity_poly.entity_id
_entity_poly.type
_entity_poly.pdbx_seq_one_letter_code
_entity_poly.pdbx_strand_id
1 'polypeptide(L)'
;MSDNMNEISVRKIPKKTVTVIEPRKSLIVDKEKHHQKRVAAYCRVSTDSEEQLTSYNTQKKVYTEMIARNPEWELVGIYADEGISGTRADKRPQFKKMIKDCSAGKIDIIITKSVSRFARNTVECLEYVRNLKAQGISVIFEEQNIDTMKCDSELYLVMYAGFAQSESESMSKNITWSMRKNFADGKVKFNYRNFLGYRKGADGEPEIVPEEAAVVERVFDMFLSGMPIRDICGKL
;
A
#
# COMPACT_ATOMS: atom_id res chain seq x y z
N MET A 1 86.46 -63.67 -29.88
CA MET A 1 85.89 -62.35 -30.20
C MET A 1 84.46 -62.38 -29.73
N SER A 2 84.23 -61.75 -28.65
CA SER A 2 83.01 -61.86 -27.80
C SER A 2 82.00 -60.80 -28.16
N ASP A 3 80.82 -61.19 -28.56
CA ASP A 3 79.71 -60.30 -28.74
C ASP A 3 78.99 -60.12 -27.41
N ASN A 4 79.06 -58.90 -26.94
CA ASN A 4 78.35 -58.46 -25.77
C ASN A 4 76.96 -57.88 -26.20
N MET A 5 75.92 -58.67 -26.12
CA MET A 5 74.58 -58.18 -26.32
C MET A 5 74.01 -57.58 -25.01
N ASN A 6 73.80 -56.26 -25.02
CA ASN A 6 73.19 -55.52 -23.99
C ASN A 6 71.67 -55.89 -23.82
N GLU A 7 71.32 -56.57 -22.77
CA GLU A 7 69.92 -56.76 -22.39
C GLU A 7 69.33 -55.43 -21.91
N ILE A 8 68.40 -54.88 -22.69
CA ILE A 8 67.61 -53.72 -22.32
C ILE A 8 66.49 -54.20 -21.35
N SER A 9 66.66 -53.91 -20.05
CA SER A 9 65.67 -54.15 -19.02
C SER A 9 64.47 -53.27 -19.23
N VAL A 10 63.37 -53.82 -19.75
CA VAL A 10 62.07 -53.11 -19.87
C VAL A 10 61.46 -52.99 -18.48
N ARG A 11 61.50 -51.78 -17.92
CA ARG A 11 60.78 -51.46 -16.69
C ARG A 11 59.26 -51.61 -16.90
N LYS A 12 58.62 -52.56 -16.24
CA LYS A 12 57.17 -52.72 -16.20
C LYS A 12 56.54 -51.54 -15.47
N ILE A 13 55.83 -50.69 -16.21
CA ILE A 13 55.04 -49.62 -15.65
C ILE A 13 53.86 -50.21 -14.82
N PRO A 14 53.72 -49.87 -13.54
CA PRO A 14 52.63 -50.42 -12.75
C PRO A 14 51.28 -49.96 -13.34
N LYS A 15 50.32 -50.87 -13.51
CA LYS A 15 48.97 -50.58 -13.95
C LYS A 15 48.31 -49.67 -12.92
N LYS A 16 47.92 -48.45 -13.32
CA LYS A 16 47.12 -47.55 -12.48
C LYS A 16 45.75 -48.20 -12.17
N THR A 17 45.50 -48.51 -10.92
CA THR A 17 44.20 -48.93 -10.45
C THR A 17 43.35 -47.68 -10.27
N VAL A 18 42.33 -47.54 -11.08
CA VAL A 18 41.33 -46.45 -10.90
C VAL A 18 40.31 -46.89 -9.86
N THR A 19 40.37 -46.31 -8.67
CA THR A 19 39.34 -46.56 -7.65
C THR A 19 38.22 -45.54 -7.91
N VAL A 20 37.05 -46.01 -8.30
CA VAL A 20 35.86 -45.18 -8.39
C VAL A 20 35.41 -44.91 -6.95
N ILE A 21 35.54 -43.69 -6.50
CA ILE A 21 34.99 -43.23 -5.20
C ILE A 21 33.52 -42.93 -5.42
N GLU A 22 32.64 -43.80 -4.95
CA GLU A 22 31.22 -43.47 -4.92
C GLU A 22 30.97 -42.24 -4.04
N PRO A 23 30.14 -41.27 -4.48
CA PRO A 23 29.82 -40.13 -3.67
C PRO A 23 29.14 -40.62 -2.38
N ARG A 24 29.61 -40.12 -1.22
CA ARG A 24 29.00 -40.44 0.06
C ARG A 24 27.51 -40.02 0.00
N LYS A 25 26.61 -40.92 0.35
CA LYS A 25 25.13 -40.67 0.43
C LYS A 25 24.76 -39.44 1.29
N SER A 26 25.66 -39.00 2.16
CA SER A 26 25.51 -37.76 2.96
C SER A 26 25.75 -36.47 2.17
N LEU A 27 26.20 -36.53 0.91
CA LEU A 27 26.35 -35.39 0.00
C LEU A 27 25.25 -35.34 -1.08
N ILE A 28 24.31 -36.28 -1.06
CA ILE A 28 23.01 -36.03 -1.66
C ILE A 28 22.38 -35.03 -0.72
N VAL A 29 22.64 -33.73 -1.00
CA VAL A 29 21.83 -32.63 -0.50
C VAL A 29 20.41 -33.09 -0.70
N ASP A 30 19.69 -33.41 0.39
CA ASP A 30 18.24 -33.55 0.33
C ASP A 30 17.80 -32.41 -0.54
N LYS A 31 17.14 -32.71 -1.68
CA LYS A 31 16.50 -31.66 -2.48
C LYS A 31 15.71 -30.91 -1.44
N GLU A 32 16.26 -29.74 -1.04
CA GLU A 32 15.58 -28.83 -0.14
C GLU A 32 14.16 -28.84 -0.66
N LYS A 33 13.21 -29.32 0.15
CA LYS A 33 11.80 -29.15 -0.15
C LYS A 33 11.71 -27.66 -0.35
N HIS A 34 11.61 -27.20 -1.61
CA HIS A 34 11.44 -25.81 -1.93
C HIS A 34 10.21 -25.37 -1.16
N HIS A 35 10.45 -24.81 0.02
CA HIS A 35 9.36 -24.35 0.87
C HIS A 35 8.82 -23.14 0.15
N GLN A 36 7.65 -23.28 -0.47
CA GLN A 36 7.01 -22.19 -1.16
C GLN A 36 6.91 -20.99 -0.22
N LYS A 37 7.20 -19.80 -0.72
CA LYS A 37 7.03 -18.57 0.03
C LYS A 37 5.55 -18.34 0.29
N ARG A 38 5.19 -18.15 1.55
CA ARG A 38 3.81 -17.88 1.97
C ARG A 38 3.46 -16.43 1.65
N VAL A 39 2.60 -16.23 0.67
CA VAL A 39 2.26 -14.93 0.12
C VAL A 39 0.87 -14.50 0.56
N ALA A 40 0.75 -13.30 1.10
CA ALA A 40 -0.51 -12.65 1.41
C ALA A 40 -0.75 -11.46 0.49
N ALA A 41 -1.99 -11.23 0.08
CA ALA A 41 -2.38 -10.02 -0.64
C ALA A 41 -3.12 -9.06 0.28
N TYR A 42 -2.81 -7.76 0.19
CA TYR A 42 -3.52 -6.71 0.89
C TYR A 42 -4.24 -5.77 -0.08
N CYS A 43 -5.55 -5.61 0.14
CA CYS A 43 -6.44 -4.81 -0.70
C CYS A 43 -7.13 -3.70 0.09
N ARG A 44 -7.42 -2.59 -0.59
CA ARG A 44 -8.39 -1.58 -0.12
C ARG A 44 -9.49 -1.43 -1.16
N VAL A 45 -10.74 -1.62 -0.75
CA VAL A 45 -11.92 -1.53 -1.62
C VAL A 45 -12.72 -0.26 -1.30
N SER A 46 -13.40 0.31 -2.31
CA SER A 46 -14.24 1.50 -2.14
C SER A 46 -15.51 1.19 -1.34
N THR A 47 -16.16 2.22 -0.78
CA THR A 47 -17.32 2.09 0.13
C THR A 47 -18.69 1.99 -0.57
N ASP A 48 -18.76 2.11 -1.90
CA ASP A 48 -20.03 1.98 -2.65
C ASP A 48 -20.42 0.51 -2.79
N SER A 49 -21.58 0.13 -2.26
CA SER A 49 -21.96 -1.23 -1.89
C SER A 49 -22.00 -2.26 -3.03
N GLU A 50 -22.41 -1.90 -4.24
CA GLU A 50 -22.46 -2.83 -5.37
C GLU A 50 -21.12 -2.91 -6.13
N GLU A 51 -20.43 -1.79 -6.31
CA GLU A 51 -19.10 -1.74 -6.92
C GLU A 51 -18.04 -2.37 -6.01
N GLN A 52 -18.25 -2.35 -4.69
CA GLN A 52 -17.35 -2.91 -3.69
C GLN A 52 -17.21 -4.43 -3.81
N LEU A 53 -18.33 -5.16 -3.89
CA LEU A 53 -18.31 -6.62 -4.03
C LEU A 53 -17.68 -7.05 -5.35
N THR A 54 -17.99 -6.35 -6.44
CA THR A 54 -17.41 -6.60 -7.77
C THR A 54 -15.91 -6.31 -7.77
N SER A 55 -15.50 -5.17 -7.19
CA SER A 55 -14.10 -4.78 -7.08
C SER A 55 -13.29 -5.73 -6.20
N TYR A 56 -13.84 -6.15 -5.05
CA TYR A 56 -13.18 -7.12 -4.16
C TYR A 56 -12.99 -8.47 -4.83
N ASN A 57 -14.06 -9.02 -5.44
CA ASN A 57 -14.00 -10.31 -6.11
C ASN A 57 -13.02 -10.30 -7.29
N THR A 58 -12.97 -9.20 -8.03
CA THR A 58 -12.00 -9.00 -9.12
C THR A 58 -10.57 -8.99 -8.58
N GLN A 59 -10.28 -8.20 -7.55
CA GLN A 59 -8.96 -8.15 -6.94
C GLN A 59 -8.55 -9.52 -6.36
N LYS A 60 -9.47 -10.20 -5.69
CA LYS A 60 -9.25 -11.55 -5.17
C LYS A 60 -8.86 -12.52 -6.28
N LYS A 61 -9.58 -12.52 -7.38
CA LYS A 61 -9.28 -13.37 -8.55
C LYS A 61 -7.90 -13.07 -9.13
N VAL A 62 -7.61 -11.78 -9.36
CA VAL A 62 -6.32 -11.32 -9.91
C VAL A 62 -5.15 -11.76 -9.03
N TYR A 63 -5.22 -11.53 -7.70
CA TYR A 63 -4.13 -11.95 -6.81
C TYR A 63 -4.00 -13.46 -6.70
N THR A 64 -5.11 -14.18 -6.69
CA THR A 64 -5.07 -15.66 -6.69
C THR A 64 -4.38 -16.19 -7.94
N GLU A 65 -4.76 -15.68 -9.12
CA GLU A 65 -4.15 -16.10 -10.38
C GLU A 65 -2.68 -15.69 -10.50
N MET A 66 -2.34 -14.47 -10.06
CA MET A 66 -0.97 -13.97 -10.09
C MET A 66 -0.04 -14.80 -9.20
N ILE A 67 -0.46 -15.09 -7.98
CA ILE A 67 0.33 -15.90 -7.05
C ILE A 67 0.45 -17.34 -7.55
N ALA A 68 -0.63 -17.92 -8.08
CA ALA A 68 -0.62 -19.29 -8.63
C ALA A 68 0.29 -19.47 -9.86
N ARG A 69 0.61 -18.39 -10.59
CA ARG A 69 1.56 -18.43 -11.72
C ARG A 69 3.01 -18.63 -11.28
N ASN A 70 3.33 -18.33 -10.02
CA ASN A 70 4.67 -18.50 -9.50
C ASN A 70 4.73 -19.81 -8.67
N PRO A 71 5.45 -20.85 -9.15
CA PRO A 71 5.52 -22.15 -8.47
C PRO A 71 6.21 -22.10 -7.11
N GLU A 72 6.96 -21.03 -6.82
CA GLU A 72 7.64 -20.80 -5.54
C GLU A 72 6.73 -20.14 -4.49
N TRP A 73 5.50 -19.75 -4.85
CA TRP A 73 4.58 -19.00 -4.01
C TRP A 73 3.36 -19.83 -3.62
N GLU A 74 2.95 -19.69 -2.36
CA GLU A 74 1.71 -20.23 -1.82
C GLU A 74 0.85 -19.09 -1.29
N LEU A 75 -0.41 -18.99 -1.76
CA LEU A 75 -1.34 -17.99 -1.25
C LEU A 75 -1.87 -18.41 0.12
N VAL A 76 -1.50 -17.69 1.18
CA VAL A 76 -1.94 -17.94 2.55
C VAL A 76 -3.13 -17.09 3.00
N GLY A 77 -3.42 -15.99 2.32
CA GLY A 77 -4.58 -15.16 2.63
C GLY A 77 -4.70 -13.89 1.81
N ILE A 78 -5.93 -13.39 1.73
CA ILE A 78 -6.24 -12.06 1.16
C ILE A 78 -6.90 -11.24 2.25
N TYR A 79 -6.26 -10.12 2.61
CA TYR A 79 -6.71 -9.19 3.63
C TYR A 79 -7.28 -7.96 2.94
N ALA A 80 -8.54 -7.64 3.19
CA ALA A 80 -9.20 -6.51 2.56
C ALA A 80 -9.88 -5.63 3.59
N ASP A 81 -9.55 -4.33 3.56
CA ASP A 81 -10.20 -3.30 4.35
C ASP A 81 -10.99 -2.36 3.45
N GLU A 82 -12.11 -1.86 3.98
CA GLU A 82 -12.89 -0.83 3.30
C GLU A 82 -12.12 0.49 3.26
N GLY A 83 -12.11 1.13 2.10
CA GLY A 83 -11.52 2.44 1.90
C GLY A 83 -12.41 3.54 2.43
N ILE A 84 -12.46 3.73 3.74
CA ILE A 84 -13.26 4.79 4.36
C ILE A 84 -12.60 6.14 4.05
N SER A 85 -13.36 7.06 3.44
CA SER A 85 -12.96 8.45 3.21
C SER A 85 -12.84 9.21 4.54
N GLY A 86 -11.69 9.77 4.78
CA GLY A 86 -11.41 11.04 5.50
C GLY A 86 -11.52 11.10 7.01
N THR A 87 -12.50 10.56 7.70
CA THR A 87 -12.76 10.98 9.09
C THR A 87 -12.78 9.89 10.17
N ARG A 88 -12.79 8.62 9.82
CA ARG A 88 -12.67 7.51 10.79
C ARG A 88 -11.44 6.66 10.53
N ALA A 89 -10.31 7.29 10.73
CA ALA A 89 -8.97 6.83 10.38
C ALA A 89 -8.49 5.56 11.11
N ASP A 90 -9.23 4.97 12.04
CA ASP A 90 -8.67 4.00 12.99
C ASP A 90 -9.06 2.52 12.76
N LYS A 91 -9.79 2.21 11.70
CA LYS A 91 -10.30 0.85 11.51
C LYS A 91 -9.76 0.20 10.23
N ARG A 92 -8.54 -0.37 10.33
CA ARG A 92 -7.98 -1.31 9.36
C ARG A 92 -7.81 -2.68 10.03
N PRO A 93 -8.92 -3.37 10.38
CA PRO A 93 -8.85 -4.61 11.14
C PRO A 93 -8.11 -5.71 10.39
N GLN A 94 -8.28 -5.80 9.07
CA GLN A 94 -7.62 -6.79 8.26
C GLN A 94 -6.12 -6.51 8.09
N PHE A 95 -5.74 -5.24 7.96
CA PHE A 95 -4.33 -4.85 7.97
C PHE A 95 -3.65 -5.22 9.30
N LYS A 96 -4.30 -4.85 10.42
CA LYS A 96 -3.78 -5.21 11.76
C LYS A 96 -3.67 -6.73 11.94
N LYS A 97 -4.65 -7.50 11.44
CA LYS A 97 -4.62 -8.96 11.44
C LYS A 97 -3.45 -9.48 10.60
N MET A 98 -3.26 -8.96 9.39
CA MET A 98 -2.15 -9.31 8.52
C MET A 98 -0.79 -9.09 9.21
N ILE A 99 -0.57 -7.91 9.82
CA ILE A 99 0.67 -7.61 10.57
C ILE A 99 0.88 -8.59 11.73
N LYS A 100 -0.20 -8.95 12.44
CA LYS A 100 -0.13 -9.96 13.51
C LYS A 100 0.24 -11.35 12.96
N ASP A 101 -0.31 -11.75 11.82
CA ASP A 101 0.02 -13.02 11.16
C ASP A 101 1.46 -13.01 10.61
N CYS A 102 1.98 -11.85 10.18
CA CYS A 102 3.39 -11.65 9.88
C CYS A 102 4.28 -11.93 11.10
N SER A 103 3.97 -11.29 12.23
CA SER A 103 4.73 -11.49 13.47
C SER A 103 4.63 -12.93 14.02
N ALA A 104 3.56 -13.66 13.68
CA ALA A 104 3.41 -15.08 13.98
C ALA A 104 4.16 -16.00 13.00
N GLY A 105 4.92 -15.44 12.05
CA GLY A 105 5.70 -16.19 11.07
C GLY A 105 4.84 -16.96 10.06
N LYS A 106 3.63 -16.51 9.74
CA LYS A 106 2.72 -17.15 8.79
C LYS A 106 2.83 -16.61 7.36
N ILE A 107 3.48 -15.47 7.18
CA ILE A 107 3.58 -14.73 5.92
C ILE A 107 5.05 -14.41 5.66
N ASP A 108 5.52 -14.66 4.45
CA ASP A 108 6.88 -14.34 4.01
C ASP A 108 6.89 -13.16 3.04
N ILE A 109 5.80 -12.98 2.28
CA ILE A 109 5.67 -11.91 1.29
C ILE A 109 4.28 -11.28 1.40
N ILE A 110 4.21 -9.95 1.39
CA ILE A 110 2.97 -9.19 1.24
C ILE A 110 2.97 -8.57 -0.16
N ILE A 111 1.86 -8.72 -0.90
CA ILE A 111 1.64 -8.04 -2.18
C ILE A 111 0.51 -7.04 -2.00
N THR A 112 0.72 -5.83 -2.50
CA THR A 112 -0.29 -4.78 -2.50
C THR A 112 -0.18 -3.92 -3.75
N LYS A 113 -1.28 -3.34 -4.18
CA LYS A 113 -1.34 -2.57 -5.41
C LYS A 113 -0.38 -1.38 -5.42
N SER A 114 -0.35 -0.60 -4.33
CA SER A 114 0.47 0.60 -4.24
C SER A 114 0.82 0.99 -2.80
N VAL A 115 1.82 1.85 -2.66
CA VAL A 115 2.23 2.43 -1.37
C VAL A 115 1.07 3.15 -0.68
N SER A 116 0.24 3.90 -1.43
CA SER A 116 -0.92 4.62 -0.90
C SER A 116 -2.05 3.70 -0.40
N ARG A 117 -2.09 2.44 -0.87
CA ARG A 117 -3.01 1.41 -0.35
C ARG A 117 -2.48 0.78 0.92
N PHE A 118 -1.17 0.63 1.02
CA PHE A 118 -0.50 0.00 2.17
C PHE A 118 -0.50 0.91 3.40
N ALA A 119 -0.10 2.17 3.25
CA ALA A 119 0.01 3.13 4.35
C ALA A 119 -0.72 4.45 4.02
N ARG A 120 -1.01 5.24 5.05
CA ARG A 120 -1.72 6.53 4.93
C ARG A 120 -0.77 7.69 4.67
N ASN A 121 0.43 7.57 5.14
CA ASN A 121 1.48 8.56 4.97
C ASN A 121 2.84 7.85 4.87
N THR A 122 3.85 8.61 4.50
CA THR A 122 5.22 8.14 4.30
C THR A 122 5.85 7.55 5.54
N VAL A 123 5.65 8.20 6.69
CA VAL A 123 6.28 7.80 7.96
C VAL A 123 5.74 6.43 8.37
N GLU A 124 4.42 6.27 8.37
CA GLU A 124 3.75 4.99 8.67
C GLU A 124 4.23 3.88 7.72
N CYS A 125 4.33 4.19 6.41
CA CYS A 125 4.83 3.22 5.43
C CYS A 125 6.23 2.73 5.74
N LEU A 126 7.16 3.67 5.98
CA LEU A 126 8.55 3.35 6.27
C LEU A 126 8.70 2.54 7.57
N GLU A 127 7.94 2.89 8.62
CA GLU A 127 7.94 2.14 9.88
C GLU A 127 7.49 0.69 9.68
N TYR A 128 6.36 0.46 8.98
CA TYR A 128 5.90 -0.90 8.70
C TYR A 128 6.90 -1.67 7.82
N VAL A 129 7.40 -1.05 6.75
CA VAL A 129 8.37 -1.69 5.85
C VAL A 129 9.64 -2.08 6.59
N ARG A 130 10.21 -1.20 7.43
CA ARG A 130 11.40 -1.49 8.24
C ARG A 130 11.16 -2.64 9.21
N ASN A 131 10.02 -2.62 9.91
CA ASN A 131 9.66 -3.65 10.87
C ASN A 131 9.46 -5.02 10.19
N LEU A 132 8.82 -5.06 9.02
CA LEU A 132 8.61 -6.27 8.24
C LEU A 132 9.93 -6.78 7.65
N LYS A 133 10.77 -5.88 7.12
CA LYS A 133 12.12 -6.23 6.61
C LYS A 133 13.01 -6.81 7.70
N ALA A 134 12.95 -6.27 8.93
CA ALA A 134 13.68 -6.83 10.08
C ALA A 134 13.22 -8.25 10.45
N GLN A 135 11.97 -8.62 10.13
CA GLN A 135 11.43 -9.97 10.30
C GLN A 135 11.67 -10.87 9.08
N GLY A 136 12.38 -10.40 8.05
CA GLY A 136 12.63 -11.13 6.81
C GLY A 136 11.44 -11.18 5.85
N ILE A 137 10.41 -10.34 6.05
CA ILE A 137 9.19 -10.30 5.25
C ILE A 137 9.30 -9.23 4.17
N SER A 138 9.10 -9.61 2.91
CA SER A 138 9.07 -8.69 1.78
C SER A 138 7.70 -8.05 1.60
N VAL A 139 7.67 -6.77 1.22
CA VAL A 139 6.47 -6.08 0.70
C VAL A 139 6.70 -5.71 -0.75
N ILE A 140 5.81 -6.17 -1.63
CA ILE A 140 5.85 -5.89 -3.06
C ILE A 140 4.74 -4.90 -3.40
N PHE A 141 5.13 -3.73 -3.91
CA PHE A 141 4.24 -2.70 -4.42
C PHE A 141 4.17 -2.81 -5.94
N GLU A 142 3.04 -3.30 -6.48
CA GLU A 142 2.89 -3.62 -7.91
C GLU A 142 3.04 -2.39 -8.81
N GLU A 143 2.27 -1.31 -8.54
CA GLU A 143 2.28 -0.10 -9.38
C GLU A 143 3.66 0.57 -9.43
N GLN A 144 4.43 0.48 -8.35
CA GLN A 144 5.75 1.07 -8.26
C GLN A 144 6.85 0.11 -8.66
N ASN A 145 6.54 -1.18 -8.84
CA ASN A 145 7.50 -2.26 -9.05
C ASN A 145 8.62 -2.28 -7.99
N ILE A 146 8.24 -2.06 -6.73
CA ILE A 146 9.16 -2.02 -5.59
C ILE A 146 9.02 -3.29 -4.77
N ASP A 147 10.15 -3.96 -4.52
CA ASP A 147 10.31 -5.06 -3.59
C ASP A 147 11.20 -4.60 -2.42
N THR A 148 10.66 -4.56 -1.21
CA THR A 148 11.34 -3.98 -0.04
C THR A 148 12.56 -4.75 0.44
N MET A 149 12.75 -6.00 0.00
CA MET A 149 13.96 -6.76 0.32
C MET A 149 15.15 -6.38 -0.58
N LYS A 150 14.93 -5.72 -1.71
CA LYS A 150 16.01 -5.21 -2.57
C LYS A 150 16.66 -3.97 -1.95
N CYS A 151 17.98 -3.83 -2.13
CA CYS A 151 18.80 -2.82 -1.43
C CYS A 151 18.32 -1.38 -1.54
N ASP A 152 17.82 -0.97 -2.70
CA ASP A 152 17.46 0.44 -2.97
C ASP A 152 16.00 0.79 -2.67
N SER A 153 15.21 -0.16 -2.17
CA SER A 153 13.77 -0.01 -1.97
C SER A 153 13.39 1.15 -1.04
N GLU A 154 14.21 1.42 -0.02
CA GLU A 154 13.92 2.49 0.96
C GLU A 154 14.04 3.88 0.31
N LEU A 155 15.06 4.10 -0.50
CA LEU A 155 15.24 5.35 -1.24
C LEU A 155 14.06 5.59 -2.19
N TYR A 156 13.65 4.57 -2.95
CA TYR A 156 12.49 4.67 -3.84
C TYR A 156 11.20 4.98 -3.09
N LEU A 157 10.98 4.36 -1.93
CA LEU A 157 9.79 4.63 -1.10
C LEU A 157 9.77 6.08 -0.59
N VAL A 158 10.91 6.60 -0.13
CA VAL A 158 11.03 8.00 0.32
C VAL A 158 10.78 8.97 -0.83
N MET A 159 11.38 8.73 -1.99
CA MET A 159 11.18 9.56 -3.18
C MET A 159 9.71 9.54 -3.63
N TYR A 160 9.12 8.35 -3.78
CA TYR A 160 7.73 8.18 -4.20
C TYR A 160 6.76 8.88 -3.26
N ALA A 161 6.97 8.72 -1.97
CA ALA A 161 6.14 9.36 -0.97
C ALA A 161 6.27 10.89 -0.97
N GLY A 162 7.46 11.41 -1.21
CA GLY A 162 7.69 12.85 -1.39
C GLY A 162 6.97 13.42 -2.62
N PHE A 163 6.97 12.70 -3.73
CA PHE A 163 6.22 13.07 -4.93
C PHE A 163 4.70 13.05 -4.69
N ALA A 164 4.17 12.00 -4.07
CA ALA A 164 2.74 11.88 -3.78
C ALA A 164 2.24 13.00 -2.85
N GLN A 165 3.05 13.41 -1.87
CA GLN A 165 2.75 14.54 -1.01
C GLN A 165 2.76 15.86 -1.78
N SER A 166 3.77 16.09 -2.60
CA SER A 166 3.88 17.30 -3.45
C SER A 166 2.70 17.43 -4.42
N GLU A 167 2.25 16.32 -5.02
CA GLU A 167 1.08 16.29 -5.90
C GLU A 167 -0.21 16.64 -5.14
N SER A 168 -0.41 16.10 -3.94
CA SER A 168 -1.56 16.41 -3.08
C SER A 168 -1.61 17.88 -2.67
N GLU A 169 -0.47 18.45 -2.28
CA GLU A 169 -0.34 19.89 -1.97
C GLU A 169 -0.62 20.78 -3.18
N SER A 170 -0.11 20.38 -4.35
CA SER A 170 -0.33 21.09 -5.61
C SER A 170 -1.80 21.08 -6.01
N MET A 171 -2.47 19.92 -5.87
CA MET A 171 -3.91 19.78 -6.12
C MET A 171 -4.73 20.65 -5.17
N SER A 172 -4.41 20.68 -3.88
CA SER A 172 -5.08 21.55 -2.89
C SER A 172 -4.92 23.03 -3.21
N LYS A 173 -3.71 23.47 -3.59
CA LYS A 173 -3.43 24.85 -4.05
C LYS A 173 -4.23 25.21 -5.30
N ASN A 174 -4.30 24.29 -6.27
CA ASN A 174 -5.05 24.50 -7.50
C ASN A 174 -6.56 24.61 -7.26
N ILE A 175 -7.13 23.78 -6.37
CA ILE A 175 -8.54 23.89 -5.97
C ILE A 175 -8.80 25.21 -5.28
N THR A 176 -7.97 25.61 -4.33
CA THR A 176 -8.11 26.88 -3.62
C THR A 176 -7.99 28.08 -4.57
N TRP A 177 -7.03 28.04 -5.50
CA TRP A 177 -6.87 29.08 -6.51
C TRP A 177 -8.09 29.16 -7.44
N SER A 178 -8.60 28.01 -7.91
CA SER A 178 -9.80 27.95 -8.76
C SER A 178 -11.04 28.49 -8.03
N MET A 179 -11.21 28.16 -6.74
CA MET A 179 -12.31 28.71 -5.92
C MET A 179 -12.20 30.22 -5.77
N ARG A 180 -11.01 30.74 -5.45
CA ARG A 180 -10.78 32.19 -5.32
C ARG A 180 -11.03 32.93 -6.64
N LYS A 181 -10.62 32.35 -7.77
CA LYS A 181 -10.88 32.91 -9.10
C LYS A 181 -12.38 32.94 -9.40
N ASN A 182 -13.09 31.83 -9.13
CA ASN A 182 -14.54 31.79 -9.32
C ASN A 182 -15.25 32.83 -8.44
N PHE A 183 -14.82 33.03 -7.20
CA PHE A 183 -15.37 34.08 -6.34
C PHE A 183 -15.09 35.49 -6.87
N ALA A 184 -13.89 35.75 -7.38
CA ALA A 184 -13.56 37.02 -8.02
C ALA A 184 -14.40 37.30 -9.27
N ASP A 185 -14.74 36.25 -10.03
CA ASP A 185 -15.60 36.31 -11.21
C ASP A 185 -17.11 36.32 -10.87
N GLY A 186 -17.48 36.39 -9.57
CA GLY A 186 -18.86 36.35 -9.10
C GLY A 186 -19.55 34.97 -9.21
N LYS A 187 -18.79 33.92 -9.58
CA LYS A 187 -19.32 32.56 -9.74
C LYS A 187 -19.19 31.77 -8.44
N VAL A 188 -20.16 31.94 -7.56
CA VAL A 188 -20.21 31.23 -6.28
C VAL A 188 -21.16 30.05 -6.36
N LYS A 189 -20.67 28.83 -6.07
CA LYS A 189 -21.52 27.64 -5.92
C LYS A 189 -21.87 27.45 -4.46
N PHE A 190 -23.12 27.66 -4.13
CA PHE A 190 -23.62 27.42 -2.78
C PHE A 190 -24.19 25.99 -2.64
N ASN A 191 -23.92 25.37 -1.49
CA ASN A 191 -24.65 24.19 -1.08
C ASN A 191 -25.86 24.61 -0.25
N TYR A 192 -26.94 24.94 -0.91
CA TYR A 192 -28.16 25.46 -0.29
C TYR A 192 -28.76 24.54 0.79
N ARG A 193 -28.42 23.24 0.79
CA ARG A 193 -28.94 22.28 1.79
C ARG A 193 -28.48 22.59 3.22
N ASN A 194 -27.28 23.17 3.34
CA ASN A 194 -26.67 23.45 4.65
C ASN A 194 -26.22 24.91 4.79
N PHE A 195 -26.82 25.82 4.00
CA PHE A 195 -26.48 27.23 4.00
C PHE A 195 -27.69 28.05 4.44
N LEU A 196 -27.76 28.34 5.72
CA LEU A 196 -28.83 29.08 6.34
C LEU A 196 -28.96 30.51 5.79
N GLY A 197 -30.15 30.98 5.56
CA GLY A 197 -30.44 32.34 5.05
C GLY A 197 -30.60 32.42 3.53
N TYR A 198 -30.25 31.35 2.78
CA TYR A 198 -30.34 31.35 1.33
C TYR A 198 -30.98 30.09 0.77
N ARG A 199 -31.76 30.23 -0.29
CA ARG A 199 -32.26 29.11 -1.10
C ARG A 199 -31.88 29.32 -2.57
N LYS A 200 -32.00 28.28 -3.36
CA LYS A 200 -31.82 28.35 -4.80
C LYS A 200 -33.04 28.99 -5.43
N GLY A 201 -32.91 30.18 -6.05
CA GLY A 201 -33.95 30.84 -6.82
C GLY A 201 -34.31 30.11 -8.10
N ALA A 202 -35.37 30.55 -8.77
CA ALA A 202 -35.86 29.95 -10.03
C ALA A 202 -34.87 30.11 -11.20
N ASP A 203 -34.03 31.16 -11.17
CA ASP A 203 -32.97 31.46 -12.12
C ASP A 203 -31.65 30.71 -11.79
N GLY A 204 -31.62 30.02 -10.64
CA GLY A 204 -30.44 29.31 -10.14
C GLY A 204 -29.51 30.14 -9.24
N GLU A 205 -29.80 31.44 -9.10
CA GLU A 205 -29.06 32.36 -8.23
C GLU A 205 -29.53 32.26 -6.76
N PRO A 206 -28.69 32.72 -5.78
CA PRO A 206 -29.07 32.71 -4.38
C PRO A 206 -30.20 33.70 -4.10
N GLU A 207 -31.30 33.20 -3.52
CA GLU A 207 -32.39 33.99 -3.03
C GLU A 207 -32.42 34.01 -1.49
N ILE A 208 -32.59 35.19 -0.89
CA ILE A 208 -32.64 35.33 0.57
C ILE A 208 -33.95 34.76 1.12
N VAL A 209 -33.86 33.94 2.17
CA VAL A 209 -35.01 33.47 2.94
C VAL A 209 -35.12 34.39 4.15
N PRO A 210 -36.14 35.32 4.23
CA PRO A 210 -36.16 36.37 5.24
C PRO A 210 -36.17 35.86 6.68
N GLU A 211 -36.90 34.75 6.93
CA GLU A 211 -37.00 34.15 8.27
C GLU A 211 -35.65 33.60 8.75
N GLU A 212 -34.91 32.96 7.86
CA GLU A 212 -33.58 32.41 8.16
C GLU A 212 -32.50 33.50 8.22
N ALA A 213 -32.63 34.53 7.36
CA ALA A 213 -31.71 35.68 7.33
C ALA A 213 -31.77 36.44 8.67
N ALA A 214 -32.95 36.65 9.25
CA ALA A 214 -33.09 37.26 10.55
C ALA A 214 -32.37 36.48 11.68
N VAL A 215 -32.34 35.16 11.59
CA VAL A 215 -31.57 34.32 12.54
C VAL A 215 -30.06 34.53 12.33
N VAL A 216 -29.60 34.56 11.09
CA VAL A 216 -28.18 34.78 10.76
C VAL A 216 -27.73 36.17 11.25
N GLU A 217 -28.51 37.23 10.99
CA GLU A 217 -28.19 38.60 11.45
C GLU A 217 -28.09 38.63 12.98
N ARG A 218 -29.06 38.02 13.70
CA ARG A 218 -29.05 37.94 15.15
C ARG A 218 -27.80 37.21 15.69
N VAL A 219 -27.35 36.14 15.02
CA VAL A 219 -26.13 35.43 15.39
C VAL A 219 -24.90 36.33 15.25
N PHE A 220 -24.80 37.07 14.13
CA PHE A 220 -23.71 38.02 13.93
C PHE A 220 -23.72 39.17 14.93
N ASP A 221 -24.87 39.75 15.23
CA ASP A 221 -25.00 40.80 16.23
C ASP A 221 -24.57 40.37 17.63
N MET A 222 -24.98 39.17 18.05
CA MET A 222 -24.53 38.59 19.31
C MET A 222 -23.03 38.32 19.33
N PHE A 223 -22.48 37.83 18.22
CA PHE A 223 -21.03 37.60 18.11
C PHE A 223 -20.23 38.91 18.15
N LEU A 224 -20.65 39.92 17.40
CA LEU A 224 -20.02 41.24 17.37
C LEU A 224 -20.13 41.99 18.70
N SER A 225 -21.20 41.73 19.49
CA SER A 225 -21.31 42.25 20.87
C SER A 225 -20.37 41.57 21.87
N GLY A 226 -19.54 40.60 21.43
CA GLY A 226 -18.57 39.89 22.26
C GLY A 226 -19.14 38.68 22.99
N MET A 227 -20.34 38.19 22.63
CA MET A 227 -20.91 36.99 23.23
C MET A 227 -20.15 35.72 22.80
N PRO A 228 -19.76 34.83 23.72
CA PRO A 228 -19.13 33.57 23.39
C PRO A 228 -20.03 32.68 22.53
N ILE A 229 -19.48 31.96 21.58
CA ILE A 229 -20.21 31.07 20.66
C ILE A 229 -21.12 30.08 21.40
N ARG A 230 -20.66 29.55 22.53
CA ARG A 230 -21.46 28.63 23.37
C ARG A 230 -22.77 29.25 23.87
N ASP A 231 -22.69 30.53 24.26
CA ASP A 231 -23.87 31.24 24.81
C ASP A 231 -24.82 31.65 23.66
N ILE A 232 -24.27 31.92 22.47
CA ILE A 232 -25.08 32.15 21.26
C ILE A 232 -25.87 30.90 20.90
N CYS A 233 -25.23 29.73 20.88
CA CYS A 233 -25.93 28.46 20.62
C CYS A 233 -27.03 28.13 21.63
N GLY A 234 -26.92 28.60 22.86
CA GLY A 234 -27.96 28.41 23.89
C GLY A 234 -29.14 29.37 23.80
N LYS A 235 -29.05 30.43 22.96
CA LYS A 235 -30.08 31.47 22.76
C LYS A 235 -30.83 31.37 21.43
N LEU A 236 -30.37 30.47 20.54
CA LEU A 236 -30.99 30.12 19.26
C LEU A 236 -31.95 28.97 19.41
#